data_8bc42d24c91e9a053f5464a34f98a5bc
#
_entry.id   8bc42d24c91e9a053f5464a34f98a5bc
#
_cell.length_a   1.000
_cell.length_b   1.000
_cell.length_c   1.000
_cell.angle_alpha   90.00
_cell.angle_beta   90.00
_cell.angle_gamma   90.00
#
_symmetry.space_group_name_H-M   'P 1'
#
loop_
_entity.id
_entity.type
_entity.pdbx_description
1 polymer ?
#
loop_
_entity_poly.entity_id
_entity_poly.type
_entity_poly.pdbx_seq_one_letter_code
_entity_poly.pdbx_strand_id
1 'polypeptide(L)'
;MRANAGPRPEGARDSIEGRLRHGARPATTAPQPKPGTQGTVTREGALPSSPYDIAVIGAGVVGTAIARTLARHPHLRIALVEAQDDIGQGSSKANTAILHTGFDATPGSLEARLVREGSRHLAAYAAETGIPVERVGALLVAWDEEQLAALPRLAEKAERNEYADTRLMGATELYDREPHLGPGALGALHVPGESIICPWTTNLAYATQAVRNGVDLHLNARVEQASHRDGTHHLTTSRGTLRTRWLVNAAGLHADTLDRALGRTDFTVTPRRGQLLVFDKFARDLVRHILLPVPTALGKGVLVAPTVYGNVLLGPTAEDLADKRATGSTADGLEGLRAKGRRILPGLLDEEVTAVYAGLRAATEHEDYRISAHPEQAYVTVGGIRSTGLTASLAIAAHVTRLLAGSGLDLGPAEELEPVRMPNLGEAFPRPYQRPELIAADPEYGTLVCHCERVTRGEIRDALTATIPPAGLDGLRRRTRARAGRCQGFHCGAAVRELFEKGQP
;
A
#
# COMPACT_ATOMS: atom_id res chain seq x y z
N MET A 1 -45.90 -19.53 -44.34
CA MET A 1 -45.92 -20.94 -43.89
C MET A 1 -45.14 -21.04 -42.59
N ARG A 2 -45.78 -21.43 -41.52
CA ARG A 2 -45.23 -21.59 -40.18
C ARG A 2 -44.40 -22.88 -40.11
N ALA A 3 -43.19 -22.82 -39.50
CA ALA A 3 -42.45 -24.01 -39.12
C ALA A 3 -41.97 -23.87 -37.66
N ASN A 4 -42.39 -24.87 -36.91
CA ASN A 4 -42.23 -25.16 -35.49
C ASN A 4 -40.81 -24.99 -34.91
N ALA A 5 -40.73 -24.37 -33.75
CA ALA A 5 -39.61 -24.47 -32.81
C ALA A 5 -39.85 -25.70 -31.90
N GLY A 6 -38.93 -26.66 -31.90
CA GLY A 6 -38.83 -27.75 -30.94
C GLY A 6 -38.12 -27.32 -29.63
N PRO A 7 -38.37 -28.04 -28.52
CA PRO A 7 -37.92 -27.59 -27.19
C PRO A 7 -36.42 -27.84 -26.96
N ARG A 8 -35.77 -26.91 -26.22
CA ARG A 8 -34.40 -27.05 -25.68
C ARG A 8 -34.42 -28.00 -24.47
N PRO A 9 -33.41 -28.82 -24.28
CA PRO A 9 -33.29 -29.62 -23.07
C PRO A 9 -32.87 -28.78 -21.89
N GLU A 10 -33.65 -28.84 -20.83
CA GLU A 10 -33.24 -28.54 -19.46
C GLU A 10 -32.26 -29.61 -18.96
N GLY A 11 -31.13 -29.19 -18.40
CA GLY A 11 -30.27 -30.13 -17.71
C GLY A 11 -28.89 -29.55 -17.38
N ALA A 12 -28.70 -29.23 -16.11
CA ALA A 12 -27.48 -29.04 -15.36
C ALA A 12 -27.24 -27.60 -14.79
N ARG A 13 -28.16 -27.21 -13.93
CA ARG A 13 -27.79 -26.34 -12.80
C ARG A 13 -27.66 -27.25 -11.59
N ASP A 14 -26.46 -27.60 -11.23
CA ASP A 14 -26.21 -28.16 -9.91
C ASP A 14 -24.81 -27.74 -9.40
N SER A 15 -24.86 -27.17 -8.21
CA SER A 15 -23.88 -27.22 -7.12
C SER A 15 -22.54 -26.48 -7.30
N ILE A 16 -22.52 -25.14 -7.10
CA ILE A 16 -21.49 -24.49 -6.27
C ILE A 16 -22.20 -23.48 -5.36
N GLU A 17 -23.09 -23.92 -4.50
CA GLU A 17 -23.50 -23.24 -3.28
C GLU A 17 -22.84 -23.94 -2.09
N GLY A 18 -21.52 -23.70 -1.92
CA GLY A 18 -20.70 -24.09 -0.80
C GLY A 18 -20.45 -22.90 0.14
N ARG A 19 -21.47 -22.55 0.95
CA ARG A 19 -21.38 -21.95 2.30
C ARG A 19 -20.23 -20.97 2.57
N LEU A 20 -20.43 -19.69 2.31
CA LEU A 20 -19.89 -18.62 3.14
C LEU A 20 -21.08 -17.81 3.71
N ARG A 21 -21.79 -18.39 4.68
CA ARG A 21 -22.66 -17.62 5.58
C ARG A 21 -21.77 -16.87 6.56
N HIS A 22 -21.25 -15.71 6.17
CA HIS A 22 -20.79 -14.72 7.13
C HIS A 22 -22.04 -14.00 7.63
N GLY A 23 -22.50 -14.42 8.81
CA GLY A 23 -23.52 -13.71 9.56
C GLY A 23 -23.07 -12.25 9.74
N ALA A 24 -23.79 -11.33 9.09
CA ALA A 24 -23.68 -9.90 9.37
C ALA A 24 -24.10 -9.70 10.83
N ARG A 25 -23.11 -9.55 11.72
CA ARG A 25 -23.39 -8.97 13.03
C ARG A 25 -23.81 -7.51 12.82
N PRO A 26 -24.85 -7.03 13.53
CA PRO A 26 -25.26 -5.64 13.43
C PRO A 26 -24.07 -4.74 13.74
N ALA A 27 -23.99 -3.59 13.08
CA ALA A 27 -22.98 -2.57 13.31
C ALA A 27 -23.06 -2.17 14.80
N THR A 28 -22.22 -2.78 15.62
CA THR A 28 -21.95 -2.31 16.96
C THR A 28 -21.21 -0.99 16.80
N THR A 29 -21.75 0.09 17.38
CA THR A 29 -21.04 1.34 17.60
C THR A 29 -19.60 1.01 18.03
N ALA A 30 -18.63 1.59 17.31
CA ALA A 30 -17.22 1.40 17.66
C ALA A 30 -17.04 1.70 19.17
N PRO A 31 -16.32 0.85 19.90
CA PRO A 31 -16.07 1.10 21.30
C PRO A 31 -15.40 2.48 21.44
N GLN A 32 -15.88 3.29 22.37
CA GLN A 32 -15.25 4.57 22.67
C GLN A 32 -13.87 4.33 23.30
N PRO A 33 -12.85 5.13 22.95
CA PRO A 33 -11.50 4.96 23.47
C PRO A 33 -11.49 5.04 25.00
N LYS A 34 -10.67 4.22 25.64
CA LYS A 34 -10.44 4.32 27.09
C LYS A 34 -9.91 5.72 27.39
N PRO A 35 -10.49 6.47 28.36
CA PRO A 35 -10.00 7.79 28.72
C PRO A 35 -8.51 7.74 29.12
N GLY A 36 -7.65 8.55 28.47
CA GLY A 36 -6.25 8.71 28.81
C GLY A 36 -5.23 7.91 27.98
N THR A 37 -5.65 7.13 26.97
CA THR A 37 -4.74 6.30 26.16
C THR A 37 -4.56 6.78 24.72
N GLN A 38 -5.31 7.77 24.26
CA GLN A 38 -5.20 8.24 22.88
C GLN A 38 -4.01 9.20 22.71
N GLY A 39 -3.16 8.95 21.71
CA GLY A 39 -2.10 9.87 21.29
C GLY A 39 -2.66 11.08 20.55
N THR A 40 -1.79 12.03 20.31
CA THR A 40 -2.14 13.29 19.64
C THR A 40 -1.75 13.28 18.16
N VAL A 41 -2.51 14.05 17.35
CA VAL A 41 -2.12 14.36 15.97
C VAL A 41 -1.89 15.85 15.87
N THR A 42 -0.66 16.27 15.59
CA THR A 42 -0.29 17.68 15.51
C THR A 42 0.32 18.03 14.17
N ARG A 43 -0.04 19.18 13.59
CA ARG A 43 0.53 19.73 12.35
C ARG A 43 1.29 21.02 12.55
N GLU A 44 1.04 21.70 13.67
CA GLU A 44 1.55 23.02 14.02
C GLU A 44 1.97 23.08 15.49
N GLY A 45 2.58 24.16 15.90
CA GLY A 45 3.05 24.39 17.26
C GLY A 45 4.37 23.66 17.57
N ALA A 46 4.92 23.97 18.73
CA ALA A 46 6.17 23.36 19.22
C ALA A 46 5.96 21.88 19.59
N LEU A 47 7.00 21.09 19.39
CA LEU A 47 7.03 19.69 19.82
C LEU A 47 7.20 19.59 21.35
N PRO A 48 6.73 18.50 21.98
CA PRO A 48 6.86 18.32 23.42
C PRO A 48 8.32 18.36 23.90
N SER A 49 8.57 19.07 25.00
CA SER A 49 9.91 19.20 25.59
C SER A 49 10.37 17.96 26.35
N SER A 50 9.42 17.15 26.87
CA SER A 50 9.74 15.88 27.55
C SER A 50 10.21 14.83 26.54
N PRO A 51 11.26 14.06 26.85
CA PRO A 51 11.77 13.05 25.94
C PRO A 51 10.75 11.92 25.71
N TYR A 52 10.72 11.39 24.49
CA TYR A 52 10.05 10.14 24.16
C TYR A 52 10.95 8.93 24.54
N ASP A 53 10.35 7.79 24.80
CA ASP A 53 11.11 6.54 24.93
C ASP A 53 11.61 6.10 23.57
N ILE A 54 10.77 6.26 22.54
CA ILE A 54 11.12 5.91 21.17
C ILE A 54 10.50 6.89 20.16
N ALA A 55 11.27 7.29 19.16
CA ALA A 55 10.78 8.03 18.00
C ALA A 55 10.98 7.23 16.72
N VAL A 56 9.92 7.14 15.90
CA VAL A 56 9.94 6.55 14.56
C VAL A 56 9.91 7.68 13.53
N ILE A 57 10.93 7.77 12.68
CA ILE A 57 11.03 8.82 11.66
C ILE A 57 10.51 8.33 10.32
N GLY A 58 9.45 8.98 9.83
CA GLY A 58 8.74 8.69 8.59
C GLY A 58 7.42 7.95 8.81
N ALA A 59 6.30 8.57 8.42
CA ALA A 59 4.96 7.99 8.47
C ALA A 59 4.52 7.36 7.12
N GLY A 60 5.47 6.76 6.40
CA GLY A 60 5.20 5.81 5.32
C GLY A 60 4.67 4.48 5.88
N VAL A 61 4.28 3.55 5.00
CA VAL A 61 3.67 2.28 5.39
C VAL A 61 4.52 1.44 6.36
N VAL A 62 5.83 1.54 6.28
CA VAL A 62 6.75 0.83 7.19
C VAL A 62 6.79 1.50 8.56
N GLY A 63 6.98 2.82 8.61
CA GLY A 63 7.03 3.55 9.88
C GLY A 63 5.72 3.51 10.66
N THR A 64 4.58 3.61 9.97
CA THR A 64 3.26 3.47 10.61
C THR A 64 3.01 2.06 11.14
N ALA A 65 3.47 1.01 10.42
CA ALA A 65 3.41 -0.37 10.89
C ALA A 65 4.27 -0.59 12.14
N ILE A 66 5.48 0.00 12.17
CA ILE A 66 6.38 -0.05 13.34
C ILE A 66 5.74 0.66 14.53
N ALA A 67 5.26 1.89 14.35
CA ALA A 67 4.60 2.66 15.41
C ALA A 67 3.37 1.92 15.97
N ARG A 68 2.54 1.33 15.09
CA ARG A 68 1.42 0.47 15.48
C ARG A 68 1.86 -0.74 16.31
N THR A 69 2.93 -1.40 15.91
CA THR A 69 3.41 -2.60 16.64
C THR A 69 3.94 -2.24 18.01
N LEU A 70 4.67 -1.12 18.11
CA LEU A 70 5.18 -0.59 19.37
C LEU A 70 4.06 -0.09 20.30
N ALA A 71 2.95 0.40 19.76
CA ALA A 71 1.78 0.82 20.53
C ALA A 71 1.15 -0.30 21.39
N ARG A 72 1.52 -1.56 21.15
CA ARG A 72 1.17 -2.68 22.04
C ARG A 72 1.82 -2.62 23.43
N HIS A 73 2.75 -1.71 23.62
CA HIS A 73 3.51 -1.52 24.86
C HIS A 73 3.14 -0.17 25.50
N PRO A 74 2.02 -0.08 26.22
CA PRO A 74 1.37 1.18 26.62
C PRO A 74 2.19 2.02 27.62
N HIS A 75 3.22 1.46 28.23
CA HIS A 75 4.13 2.21 29.10
C HIS A 75 5.17 3.00 28.32
N LEU A 76 5.36 2.71 27.01
CA LEU A 76 6.28 3.47 26.14
C LEU A 76 5.60 4.73 25.62
N ARG A 77 6.29 5.84 25.77
CA ARG A 77 5.93 7.09 25.12
C ARG A 77 6.53 7.13 23.72
N ILE A 78 5.69 7.04 22.68
CA ILE A 78 6.10 6.83 21.29
C ILE A 78 5.75 8.06 20.45
N ALA A 79 6.73 8.58 19.69
CA ALA A 79 6.51 9.59 18.65
C ALA A 79 6.61 8.95 17.25
N LEU A 80 5.67 9.27 16.36
CA LEU A 80 5.78 9.07 14.92
C LEU A 80 5.94 10.45 14.26
N VAL A 81 7.08 10.68 13.61
CA VAL A 81 7.48 11.99 13.09
C VAL A 81 7.51 11.97 11.57
N GLU A 82 6.75 12.86 10.93
CA GLU A 82 6.62 12.93 9.48
C GLU A 82 6.97 14.32 8.95
N ALA A 83 7.71 14.37 7.88
CA ALA A 83 8.15 15.59 7.22
C ALA A 83 7.03 16.32 6.45
N GLN A 84 6.01 15.59 6.03
CA GLN A 84 4.90 16.10 5.22
C GLN A 84 3.68 16.41 6.08
N ASP A 85 2.69 17.06 5.48
CA ASP A 85 1.42 17.46 6.10
C ASP A 85 0.45 16.29 6.33
N ASP A 86 0.70 15.14 5.70
CA ASP A 86 -0.14 13.94 5.82
C ASP A 86 0.73 12.67 5.76
N ILE A 87 0.20 11.56 6.25
CA ILE A 87 0.86 10.25 6.22
C ILE A 87 0.94 9.69 4.80
N GLY A 88 1.96 8.85 4.54
CA GLY A 88 2.10 8.10 3.30
C GLY A 88 2.39 8.95 2.06
N GLN A 89 2.82 10.19 2.20
CA GLN A 89 3.05 11.12 1.09
C GLN A 89 4.24 10.75 0.20
N GLY A 90 5.15 9.91 0.67
CA GLY A 90 6.31 9.42 -0.11
C GLY A 90 5.96 8.23 -1.02
N SER A 91 6.87 7.26 -1.10
CA SER A 91 6.73 6.05 -1.94
C SER A 91 5.45 5.24 -1.64
N SER A 92 4.92 5.33 -0.44
CA SER A 92 3.75 4.56 0.02
C SER A 92 2.45 4.90 -0.71
N LYS A 93 2.30 6.10 -1.30
CA LYS A 93 1.10 6.47 -2.09
C LYS A 93 1.20 6.11 -3.56
N ALA A 94 2.40 5.80 -4.07
CA ALA A 94 2.70 5.69 -5.49
C ALA A 94 3.39 4.35 -5.79
N ASN A 95 2.61 3.27 -5.80
CA ASN A 95 3.03 1.89 -6.02
C ASN A 95 1.97 1.13 -6.84
N THR A 96 2.22 -0.14 -7.13
CA THR A 96 1.30 -1.01 -7.89
C THR A 96 0.22 -1.67 -7.06
N ALA A 97 0.21 -1.46 -5.76
CA ALA A 97 -0.78 -1.98 -4.83
C ALA A 97 -0.96 -3.51 -4.84
N ILE A 98 0.12 -4.25 -5.09
CA ILE A 98 0.13 -5.70 -5.07
C ILE A 98 0.50 -6.20 -3.66
N LEU A 99 -0.31 -7.12 -3.14
CA LEU A 99 -0.01 -7.94 -1.98
C LEU A 99 0.68 -9.21 -2.46
N HIS A 100 2.02 -9.19 -2.37
CA HIS A 100 2.90 -10.23 -2.91
C HIS A 100 2.94 -11.48 -2.02
N THR A 101 3.09 -12.65 -2.62
CA THR A 101 3.37 -13.91 -1.90
C THR A 101 4.84 -14.04 -1.50
N GLY A 102 5.74 -13.34 -2.20
CA GLY A 102 7.19 -13.47 -2.04
C GLY A 102 7.81 -14.52 -2.94
N PHE A 103 7.05 -15.10 -3.88
CA PHE A 103 7.48 -16.20 -4.74
C PHE A 103 8.76 -15.91 -5.53
N ASP A 104 8.98 -14.64 -5.94
CA ASP A 104 10.09 -14.21 -6.81
C ASP A 104 11.25 -13.51 -6.06
N ALA A 105 11.19 -13.43 -4.74
CA ALA A 105 12.28 -12.86 -3.94
C ALA A 105 13.55 -13.73 -4.02
N THR A 106 14.70 -13.15 -3.68
CA THR A 106 15.96 -13.91 -3.62
C THR A 106 15.90 -14.89 -2.45
N PRO A 107 15.96 -16.22 -2.68
CA PRO A 107 15.87 -17.20 -1.60
C PRO A 107 16.94 -16.99 -0.52
N GLY A 108 16.52 -17.07 0.74
CA GLY A 108 17.39 -16.86 1.90
C GLY A 108 17.62 -15.40 2.28
N SER A 109 17.16 -14.44 1.48
CA SER A 109 17.27 -13.01 1.80
C SER A 109 16.31 -12.60 2.94
N LEU A 110 16.61 -11.49 3.58
CA LEU A 110 15.72 -10.86 4.56
C LEU A 110 14.40 -10.43 3.90
N GLU A 111 14.45 -9.92 2.67
CA GLU A 111 13.29 -9.59 1.86
C GLU A 111 12.38 -10.81 1.69
N ALA A 112 12.91 -11.97 1.24
CA ALA A 112 12.11 -13.18 1.03
C ALA A 112 11.35 -13.59 2.29
N ARG A 113 12.04 -13.61 3.43
CA ARG A 113 11.43 -13.96 4.73
C ARG A 113 10.35 -12.97 5.13
N LEU A 114 10.65 -11.66 5.09
CA LEU A 114 9.72 -10.63 5.58
C LEU A 114 8.53 -10.40 4.63
N VAL A 115 8.68 -10.61 3.32
CA VAL A 115 7.56 -10.55 2.37
C VAL A 115 6.61 -11.72 2.60
N ARG A 116 7.12 -12.94 2.75
CA ARG A 116 6.31 -14.14 3.01
C ARG A 116 5.54 -14.03 4.33
N GLU A 117 6.21 -13.64 5.42
CA GLU A 117 5.57 -13.42 6.73
C GLU A 117 4.55 -12.27 6.65
N GLY A 118 4.95 -11.16 6.02
CA GLY A 118 4.13 -9.96 5.87
C GLY A 118 2.88 -10.17 5.02
N SER A 119 2.96 -10.99 3.98
CA SER A 119 1.81 -11.36 3.15
C SER A 119 0.68 -11.96 3.99
N ARG A 120 1.01 -12.93 4.85
CA ARG A 120 0.06 -13.57 5.75
C ARG A 120 -0.49 -12.60 6.79
N HIS A 121 0.37 -11.82 7.43
CA HIS A 121 -0.02 -10.86 8.44
C HIS A 121 -0.91 -9.75 7.88
N LEU A 122 -0.56 -9.22 6.69
CA LEU A 122 -1.34 -8.14 6.07
C LEU A 122 -2.69 -8.65 5.55
N ALA A 123 -2.76 -9.87 5.00
CA ALA A 123 -4.02 -10.46 4.58
C ALA A 123 -4.99 -10.65 5.76
N ALA A 124 -4.50 -11.14 6.92
CA ALA A 124 -5.29 -11.28 8.14
C ALA A 124 -5.73 -9.90 8.67
N TYR A 125 -4.81 -8.94 8.74
CA TYR A 125 -5.10 -7.57 9.18
C TYR A 125 -6.11 -6.86 8.28
N ALA A 126 -6.02 -7.05 6.97
CA ALA A 126 -6.97 -6.48 6.03
C ALA A 126 -8.39 -7.03 6.23
N ALA A 127 -8.52 -8.33 6.48
CA ALA A 127 -9.81 -8.94 6.78
C ALA A 127 -10.41 -8.43 8.10
N GLU A 128 -9.56 -8.24 9.13
CA GLU A 128 -9.96 -7.69 10.43
C GLU A 128 -10.43 -6.23 10.31
N THR A 129 -9.69 -5.41 9.58
CA THR A 129 -9.91 -3.96 9.52
C THR A 129 -10.85 -3.51 8.40
N GLY A 130 -11.19 -4.40 7.48
CA GLY A 130 -12.04 -4.08 6.31
C GLY A 130 -11.29 -3.40 5.17
N ILE A 131 -9.95 -3.48 5.13
CA ILE A 131 -9.18 -3.01 3.98
C ILE A 131 -9.50 -3.89 2.76
N PRO A 132 -9.91 -3.30 1.62
CA PRO A 132 -10.27 -4.11 0.45
C PRO A 132 -9.06 -4.83 -0.14
N VAL A 133 -9.21 -6.16 -0.30
CA VAL A 133 -8.24 -7.08 -0.93
C VAL A 133 -9.00 -7.96 -1.91
N GLU A 134 -8.47 -8.10 -3.13
CA GLU A 134 -8.99 -9.01 -4.14
C GLU A 134 -7.92 -10.02 -4.54
N ARG A 135 -8.24 -11.31 -4.43
CA ARG A 135 -7.40 -12.41 -4.90
C ARG A 135 -7.58 -12.60 -6.40
N VAL A 136 -6.77 -11.91 -7.16
CA VAL A 136 -6.83 -11.96 -8.63
C VAL A 136 -5.81 -12.93 -9.23
N GLY A 137 -4.81 -13.35 -8.45
CA GLY A 137 -3.68 -14.14 -8.95
C GLY A 137 -2.78 -13.35 -9.90
N ALA A 138 -1.63 -13.93 -10.25
CA ALA A 138 -0.73 -13.38 -11.24
C ALA A 138 -0.35 -14.42 -12.30
N LEU A 139 -0.08 -13.95 -13.52
CA LEU A 139 0.42 -14.73 -14.62
C LEU A 139 1.76 -14.14 -15.09
N LEU A 140 2.86 -14.89 -14.94
CA LEU A 140 4.14 -14.53 -15.54
C LEU A 140 4.14 -15.03 -16.97
N VAL A 141 3.91 -14.12 -17.92
CA VAL A 141 3.67 -14.45 -19.34
C VAL A 141 4.98 -14.52 -20.11
N ALA A 142 5.23 -15.65 -20.76
CA ALA A 142 6.37 -15.88 -21.65
C ALA A 142 5.99 -15.54 -23.10
N TRP A 143 6.80 -14.69 -23.73
CA TRP A 143 6.58 -14.18 -25.10
C TRP A 143 7.59 -14.69 -26.12
N ASP A 144 8.57 -15.48 -25.66
CA ASP A 144 9.59 -16.11 -26.49
C ASP A 144 10.05 -17.40 -25.80
N GLU A 145 10.84 -18.20 -26.53
CA GLU A 145 11.31 -19.53 -26.06
C GLU A 145 12.26 -19.43 -24.86
N GLU A 146 13.05 -18.36 -24.74
CA GLU A 146 13.93 -18.14 -23.59
C GLU A 146 13.11 -17.90 -22.32
N GLN A 147 12.08 -17.05 -22.40
CA GLN A 147 11.17 -16.80 -21.29
C GLN A 147 10.37 -18.06 -20.93
N LEU A 148 9.91 -18.81 -21.93
CA LEU A 148 9.18 -20.05 -21.68
C LEU A 148 10.06 -21.08 -20.95
N ALA A 149 11.31 -21.24 -21.38
CA ALA A 149 12.29 -22.10 -20.72
C ALA A 149 12.70 -21.65 -19.31
N ALA A 150 12.49 -20.36 -18.97
CA ALA A 150 12.77 -19.83 -17.64
C ALA A 150 11.66 -20.13 -16.63
N LEU A 151 10.40 -20.36 -17.06
CA LEU A 151 9.26 -20.55 -16.15
C LEU A 151 9.44 -21.69 -15.14
N PRO A 152 9.95 -22.90 -15.48
CA PRO A 152 10.19 -23.96 -14.51
C PRO A 152 11.15 -23.53 -13.39
N ARG A 153 12.23 -22.80 -13.74
CA ARG A 153 13.18 -22.30 -12.74
C ARG A 153 12.56 -21.27 -11.80
N LEU A 154 11.60 -20.50 -12.28
CA LEU A 154 10.83 -19.55 -11.45
C LEU A 154 9.88 -20.29 -10.52
N ALA A 155 9.27 -21.39 -10.94
CA ALA A 155 8.49 -22.28 -10.08
C ALA A 155 9.36 -22.89 -8.97
N GLU A 156 10.52 -23.45 -9.31
CA GLU A 156 11.48 -23.96 -8.33
C GLU A 156 11.98 -22.87 -7.35
N LYS A 157 12.14 -21.62 -7.84
CA LYS A 157 12.48 -20.49 -6.99
C LYS A 157 11.36 -20.17 -6.01
N ALA A 158 10.10 -20.24 -6.44
CA ALA A 158 8.93 -20.05 -5.59
C ALA A 158 8.88 -21.12 -4.48
N GLU A 159 9.14 -22.39 -4.80
CA GLU A 159 9.23 -23.48 -3.82
C GLU A 159 10.33 -23.23 -2.78
N ARG A 160 11.51 -22.77 -3.21
CA ARG A 160 12.59 -22.38 -2.28
C ARG A 160 12.23 -21.21 -1.38
N ASN A 161 11.29 -20.36 -1.80
CA ASN A 161 10.70 -19.29 -1.00
C ASN A 161 9.49 -19.79 -0.17
N GLU A 162 9.28 -21.12 -0.05
CA GLU A 162 8.17 -21.74 0.66
C GLU A 162 6.79 -21.34 0.11
N TYR A 163 6.72 -21.11 -1.21
CA TYR A 163 5.49 -20.88 -1.95
C TYR A 163 5.37 -21.94 -3.08
N ALA A 164 4.71 -23.04 -2.78
CA ALA A 164 4.58 -24.18 -3.70
C ALA A 164 3.33 -24.12 -4.62
N ASP A 165 2.41 -23.17 -4.34
CA ASP A 165 1.15 -23.06 -5.10
C ASP A 165 1.38 -22.27 -6.41
N THR A 166 2.22 -22.83 -7.29
CA THR A 166 2.43 -22.31 -8.65
C THR A 166 2.10 -23.36 -9.68
N ARG A 167 1.67 -22.94 -10.87
CA ARG A 167 1.31 -23.87 -11.94
C ARG A 167 1.72 -23.34 -13.31
N LEU A 168 2.46 -24.16 -14.05
CA LEU A 168 2.77 -23.89 -15.45
C LEU A 168 1.52 -24.12 -16.32
N MET A 169 1.31 -23.28 -17.33
CA MET A 169 0.24 -23.41 -18.31
C MET A 169 0.73 -23.10 -19.72
N GLY A 170 0.16 -23.78 -20.70
CA GLY A 170 0.41 -23.51 -22.11
C GLY A 170 -0.45 -22.35 -22.65
N ALA A 171 -0.18 -21.98 -23.90
CA ALA A 171 -0.85 -20.84 -24.56
C ALA A 171 -2.37 -20.96 -24.58
N THR A 172 -2.95 -22.14 -24.91
CA THR A 172 -4.40 -22.32 -24.98
C THR A 172 -5.07 -21.96 -23.66
N GLU A 173 -4.62 -22.54 -22.54
CA GLU A 173 -5.18 -22.24 -21.24
C GLU A 173 -4.95 -20.78 -20.82
N LEU A 174 -3.81 -20.21 -21.19
CA LEU A 174 -3.49 -18.81 -20.91
C LEU A 174 -4.51 -17.87 -21.59
N TYR A 175 -4.82 -18.09 -22.88
CA TYR A 175 -5.80 -17.28 -23.60
C TYR A 175 -7.25 -17.53 -23.15
N ASP A 176 -7.59 -18.71 -22.67
CA ASP A 176 -8.90 -18.97 -22.03
C ASP A 176 -9.08 -18.15 -20.75
N ARG A 177 -7.98 -17.94 -20.00
CA ARG A 177 -8.00 -17.13 -18.77
C ARG A 177 -7.95 -15.64 -19.04
N GLU A 178 -7.15 -15.22 -20.02
CA GLU A 178 -6.94 -13.82 -20.43
C GLU A 178 -7.21 -13.65 -21.92
N PRO A 179 -8.48 -13.60 -22.33
CA PRO A 179 -8.86 -13.59 -23.75
C PRO A 179 -8.44 -12.32 -24.49
N HIS A 180 -8.16 -11.24 -23.78
CA HIS A 180 -7.69 -9.96 -24.36
C HIS A 180 -6.18 -9.82 -24.39
N LEU A 181 -5.45 -10.83 -23.92
CA LEU A 181 -3.97 -10.83 -23.95
C LEU A 181 -3.48 -10.66 -25.39
N GLY A 182 -2.41 -9.88 -25.58
CA GLY A 182 -1.79 -9.66 -26.88
C GLY A 182 -1.35 -10.99 -27.52
N PRO A 183 -1.31 -11.05 -28.86
CA PRO A 183 -0.98 -12.29 -29.57
C PRO A 183 0.50 -12.69 -29.39
N GLY A 184 0.78 -14.01 -29.48
CA GLY A 184 2.12 -14.57 -29.46
C GLY A 184 2.66 -14.94 -28.09
N ALA A 185 1.82 -14.99 -27.06
CA ALA A 185 2.19 -15.58 -25.76
C ALA A 185 2.28 -17.13 -25.87
N LEU A 186 3.38 -17.71 -25.36
CA LEU A 186 3.68 -19.13 -25.47
C LEU A 186 3.20 -19.93 -24.27
N GLY A 187 3.06 -19.29 -23.11
CA GLY A 187 2.64 -19.90 -21.86
C GLY A 187 2.85 -18.96 -20.68
N ALA A 188 2.54 -19.44 -19.48
CA ALA A 188 2.72 -18.64 -18.27
C ALA A 188 2.99 -19.53 -17.03
N LEU A 189 3.55 -18.90 -15.99
CA LEU A 189 3.52 -19.42 -14.64
C LEU A 189 2.41 -18.70 -13.87
N HIS A 190 1.42 -19.45 -13.40
CA HIS A 190 0.33 -18.95 -12.57
C HIS A 190 0.74 -18.95 -11.09
N VAL A 191 0.51 -17.83 -10.42
CA VAL A 191 0.75 -17.60 -8.98
C VAL A 191 -0.57 -17.16 -8.35
N PRO A 192 -1.42 -18.09 -7.88
CA PRO A 192 -2.80 -17.79 -7.49
C PRO A 192 -2.92 -16.97 -6.20
N GLY A 193 -1.88 -16.92 -5.36
CA GLY A 193 -1.88 -16.16 -4.11
C GLY A 193 -1.62 -14.65 -4.27
N GLU A 194 -1.08 -14.21 -5.41
CA GLU A 194 -0.90 -12.77 -5.67
C GLU A 194 -2.25 -12.05 -5.63
N SER A 195 -2.29 -10.91 -4.96
CA SER A 195 -3.54 -10.19 -4.71
C SER A 195 -3.33 -8.69 -4.91
N ILE A 196 -4.41 -7.95 -5.07
CA ILE A 196 -4.41 -6.48 -5.07
C ILE A 196 -5.03 -5.96 -3.78
N ILE A 197 -4.54 -4.83 -3.28
CA ILE A 197 -4.94 -4.26 -1.99
C ILE A 197 -5.01 -2.72 -2.08
N CYS A 198 -5.77 -2.09 -1.19
CA CYS A 198 -5.74 -0.63 -1.04
C CYS A 198 -4.51 -0.16 -0.24
N PRO A 199 -3.47 0.42 -0.85
CA PRO A 199 -2.27 0.83 -0.14
C PRO A 199 -2.50 2.05 0.75
N TRP A 200 -3.45 2.92 0.38
CA TRP A 200 -3.75 4.14 1.12
C TRP A 200 -4.48 3.82 2.42
N THR A 201 -5.51 2.97 2.36
CA THR A 201 -6.26 2.53 3.54
C THR A 201 -5.36 1.69 4.47
N THR A 202 -4.44 0.89 3.93
CA THR A 202 -3.48 0.11 4.73
C THR A 202 -2.62 1.03 5.60
N ASN A 203 -2.00 2.06 5.01
CA ASN A 203 -1.20 3.01 5.77
C ASN A 203 -2.02 3.80 6.78
N LEU A 204 -3.23 4.24 6.38
CA LEU A 204 -4.15 4.97 7.27
C LEU A 204 -4.61 4.11 8.45
N ALA A 205 -4.89 2.82 8.23
CA ALA A 205 -5.27 1.88 9.28
C ALA A 205 -4.17 1.73 10.34
N TYR A 206 -2.93 1.54 9.91
CA TYR A 206 -1.79 1.45 10.84
C TYR A 206 -1.63 2.72 11.66
N ALA A 207 -1.62 3.88 11.01
CA ALA A 207 -1.47 5.15 11.70
C ALA A 207 -2.63 5.44 12.66
N THR A 208 -3.88 5.20 12.22
CA THR A 208 -5.08 5.37 13.06
C THR A 208 -5.03 4.50 14.29
N GLN A 209 -4.66 3.21 14.12
CA GLN A 209 -4.58 2.29 15.24
C GLN A 209 -3.43 2.66 16.19
N ALA A 210 -2.28 3.13 15.67
CA ALA A 210 -1.18 3.62 16.48
C ALA A 210 -1.60 4.81 17.35
N VAL A 211 -2.23 5.83 16.74
CA VAL A 211 -2.69 7.04 17.46
C VAL A 211 -3.76 6.70 18.50
N ARG A 212 -4.75 5.86 18.17
CA ARG A 212 -5.76 5.43 19.14
C ARG A 212 -5.19 4.68 20.34
N ASN A 213 -4.01 4.11 20.18
CA ASN A 213 -3.29 3.37 21.23
C ASN A 213 -2.06 4.13 21.76
N GLY A 214 -2.09 5.45 21.77
CA GLY A 214 -1.16 6.28 22.54
C GLY A 214 0.04 6.83 21.78
N VAL A 215 0.19 6.59 20.47
CA VAL A 215 1.28 7.16 19.68
C VAL A 215 0.99 8.61 19.31
N ASP A 216 1.92 9.51 19.62
CA ASP A 216 1.85 10.90 19.16
C ASP A 216 2.35 11.00 17.70
N LEU A 217 1.50 11.50 16.80
CA LEU A 217 1.82 11.74 15.39
C LEU A 217 2.12 13.22 15.15
N HIS A 218 3.36 13.52 14.80
CA HIS A 218 3.83 14.85 14.47
C HIS A 218 4.02 15.00 12.96
N LEU A 219 3.11 15.69 12.30
CA LEU A 219 3.15 16.05 10.88
C LEU A 219 3.86 17.39 10.67
N ASN A 220 4.31 17.69 9.45
CA ASN A 220 5.11 18.88 9.13
C ASN A 220 6.39 19.03 9.98
N ALA A 221 6.88 17.93 10.54
CA ALA A 221 8.02 17.90 11.47
C ALA A 221 9.25 17.26 10.79
N ARG A 222 9.76 17.89 9.74
CA ARG A 222 10.95 17.40 9.02
C ARG A 222 12.16 17.40 9.94
N VAL A 223 12.81 16.23 10.10
CA VAL A 223 14.11 16.14 10.79
C VAL A 223 15.18 16.72 9.88
N GLU A 224 15.85 17.75 10.35
CA GLU A 224 16.89 18.51 9.64
C GLU A 224 18.29 18.16 10.16
N GLN A 225 18.40 17.91 11.47
CA GLN A 225 19.63 17.48 12.13
C GLN A 225 19.33 16.40 13.16
N ALA A 226 20.27 15.48 13.35
CA ALA A 226 20.20 14.46 14.39
C ALA A 226 21.57 14.30 15.04
N SER A 227 21.59 14.12 16.35
CA SER A 227 22.80 13.80 17.11
C SER A 227 22.44 12.89 18.29
N HIS A 228 23.37 12.03 18.71
CA HIS A 228 23.24 11.21 19.91
C HIS A 228 24.26 11.66 20.94
N ARG A 229 23.80 12.04 22.14
CA ARG A 229 24.63 12.53 23.25
C ARG A 229 23.99 12.11 24.58
N ASP A 230 24.80 11.68 25.52
CA ASP A 230 24.38 11.32 26.88
C ASP A 230 23.20 10.34 26.90
N GLY A 231 23.23 9.33 26.01
CA GLY A 231 22.19 8.30 25.90
C GLY A 231 20.85 8.80 25.33
N THR A 232 20.83 9.98 24.70
CA THR A 232 19.62 10.60 24.16
C THR A 232 19.87 11.11 22.74
N HIS A 233 18.93 10.85 21.85
CA HIS A 233 18.90 11.48 20.53
C HIS A 233 18.27 12.87 20.62
N HIS A 234 18.94 13.84 20.01
CA HIS A 234 18.47 15.21 19.83
C HIS A 234 18.19 15.44 18.35
N LEU A 235 16.94 15.65 18.02
CA LEU A 235 16.47 15.88 16.65
C LEU A 235 16.03 17.33 16.50
N THR A 236 16.72 18.11 15.67
CA THR A 236 16.24 19.41 15.22
C THR A 236 15.27 19.18 14.08
N THR A 237 14.05 19.65 14.24
CA THR A 237 12.99 19.54 13.21
C THR A 237 12.55 20.92 12.76
N SER A 238 11.82 21.00 11.64
CA SER A 238 11.15 22.23 11.18
C SER A 238 10.15 22.83 12.18
N ARG A 239 9.81 22.08 13.27
CA ARG A 239 8.87 22.49 14.33
C ARG A 239 9.52 22.60 15.70
N GLY A 240 10.85 22.67 15.76
CA GLY A 240 11.61 22.70 17.02
C GLY A 240 12.30 21.38 17.33
N THR A 241 12.77 21.24 18.55
CA THR A 241 13.59 20.09 18.97
C THR A 241 12.73 18.98 19.57
N LEU A 242 13.00 17.75 19.16
CA LEU A 242 12.45 16.54 19.77
C LEU A 242 13.59 15.72 20.38
N ARG A 243 13.36 15.15 21.56
CA ARG A 243 14.31 14.27 22.25
C ARG A 243 13.72 12.87 22.40
N THR A 244 14.55 11.84 22.23
CA THR A 244 14.13 10.45 22.38
C THR A 244 15.28 9.57 22.86
N ARG A 245 14.99 8.53 23.65
CA ARG A 245 15.99 7.55 24.07
C ARG A 245 16.36 6.61 22.93
N TRP A 246 15.36 6.09 22.21
CA TRP A 246 15.52 5.21 21.07
C TRP A 246 15.06 5.88 19.79
N LEU A 247 15.76 5.62 18.70
CA LEU A 247 15.41 6.16 17.41
C LEU A 247 15.29 5.04 16.37
N VAL A 248 14.18 5.04 15.61
CA VAL A 248 13.98 4.16 14.46
C VAL A 248 13.93 5.00 13.20
N ASN A 249 14.87 4.76 12.30
CA ASN A 249 14.94 5.40 11.00
C ASN A 249 14.09 4.63 9.98
N ALA A 250 12.88 5.06 9.73
CA ALA A 250 11.99 4.58 8.67
C ALA A 250 11.76 5.65 7.58
N ALA A 251 12.74 6.52 7.34
CA ALA A 251 12.64 7.71 6.49
C ALA A 251 12.65 7.40 4.97
N GLY A 252 12.60 6.13 4.57
CA GLY A 252 12.46 5.69 3.17
C GLY A 252 13.57 6.25 2.27
N LEU A 253 13.24 7.14 1.33
CA LEU A 253 14.21 7.77 0.43
C LEU A 253 15.31 8.57 1.14
N HIS A 254 15.08 8.99 2.39
CA HIS A 254 16.01 9.78 3.18
C HIS A 254 16.68 8.98 4.33
N ALA A 255 16.54 7.64 4.32
CA ALA A 255 17.10 6.80 5.37
C ALA A 255 18.64 6.93 5.46
N ASP A 256 19.33 6.93 4.31
CA ASP A 256 20.76 7.17 4.24
C ASP A 256 21.20 8.57 4.72
N THR A 257 20.32 9.57 4.58
CA THR A 257 20.59 10.93 5.04
C THR A 257 20.57 11.00 6.57
N LEU A 258 19.59 10.37 7.20
CA LEU A 258 19.52 10.29 8.66
C LEU A 258 20.64 9.43 9.24
N ASP A 259 21.00 8.32 8.60
CA ASP A 259 22.13 7.48 8.97
C ASP A 259 23.44 8.28 8.96
N ARG A 260 23.69 9.06 7.88
CA ARG A 260 24.87 9.93 7.80
C ARG A 260 24.93 11.00 8.89
N ALA A 261 23.79 11.57 9.27
CA ALA A 261 23.74 12.54 10.38
C ALA A 261 24.16 11.92 11.73
N LEU A 262 24.01 10.59 11.88
CA LEU A 262 24.45 9.81 13.04
C LEU A 262 25.82 9.13 12.84
N GLY A 263 26.57 9.54 11.81
CA GLY A 263 27.92 9.04 11.52
C GLY A 263 27.98 7.69 10.80
N ARG A 264 26.90 7.24 10.16
CA ARG A 264 26.81 5.95 9.46
C ARG A 264 26.75 6.13 7.94
N THR A 265 27.45 5.25 7.23
CA THR A 265 27.58 5.29 5.75
C THR A 265 27.43 3.91 5.13
N ASP A 266 26.63 3.01 5.74
CA ASP A 266 26.54 1.62 5.36
C ASP A 266 25.83 1.41 4.01
N PHE A 267 25.09 2.41 3.53
CA PHE A 267 24.42 2.39 2.22
C PHE A 267 24.10 3.80 1.72
N THR A 268 23.83 3.89 0.43
CA THR A 268 23.32 5.11 -0.22
C THR A 268 22.00 4.81 -0.91
N VAL A 269 21.00 5.68 -0.74
CA VAL A 269 19.72 5.54 -1.45
C VAL A 269 19.80 6.25 -2.79
N THR A 270 19.67 5.46 -3.86
CA THR A 270 19.46 5.93 -5.24
C THR A 270 17.98 5.82 -5.57
N PRO A 271 17.26 6.94 -5.74
CA PRO A 271 15.84 6.89 -6.06
C PRO A 271 15.62 6.26 -7.43
N ARG A 272 14.85 5.17 -7.49
CA ARG A 272 14.48 4.51 -8.73
C ARG A 272 13.04 4.85 -9.10
N ARG A 273 12.87 5.70 -10.12
CA ARG A 273 11.57 6.17 -10.59
C ARG A 273 10.81 5.07 -11.32
N GLY A 274 9.55 4.87 -10.95
CA GLY A 274 8.58 4.06 -11.65
C GLY A 274 7.39 4.92 -12.04
N GLN A 275 7.18 5.12 -13.33
CA GLN A 275 6.05 5.86 -13.90
C GLN A 275 4.93 4.88 -14.23
N LEU A 276 3.67 5.27 -14.01
CA LEU A 276 2.50 4.43 -14.24
C LEU A 276 1.39 5.21 -14.92
N LEU A 277 0.70 4.52 -15.82
CA LEU A 277 -0.58 4.93 -16.40
C LEU A 277 -1.71 4.22 -15.65
N VAL A 278 -2.77 4.96 -15.35
CA VAL A 278 -4.00 4.44 -14.73
C VAL A 278 -5.13 4.62 -15.73
N PHE A 279 -5.68 3.52 -16.19
CA PHE A 279 -6.82 3.51 -17.11
C PHE A 279 -8.14 3.53 -16.34
N ASP A 280 -9.19 4.03 -17.00
CA ASP A 280 -10.54 4.10 -16.44
C ASP A 280 -11.07 2.72 -16.04
N LYS A 281 -12.10 2.71 -15.21
CA LYS A 281 -12.78 1.48 -14.76
C LYS A 281 -13.37 0.65 -15.89
N PHE A 282 -13.63 1.22 -17.06
CA PHE A 282 -14.09 0.48 -18.24
C PHE A 282 -13.04 -0.51 -18.77
N ALA A 283 -11.76 -0.24 -18.50
CA ALA A 283 -10.69 -1.19 -18.80
C ALA A 283 -10.69 -2.45 -17.92
N ARG A 284 -11.47 -2.48 -16.81
CA ARG A 284 -11.40 -3.58 -15.83
C ARG A 284 -11.74 -4.94 -16.41
N ASP A 285 -12.65 -5.00 -17.37
CA ASP A 285 -13.08 -6.24 -17.99
C ASP A 285 -12.06 -6.83 -18.98
N LEU A 286 -11.07 -6.03 -19.38
CA LEU A 286 -9.98 -6.45 -20.27
C LEU A 286 -8.95 -7.34 -19.57
N VAL A 287 -8.84 -7.30 -18.24
CA VAL A 287 -7.81 -8.04 -17.50
C VAL A 287 -8.38 -8.64 -16.21
N ARG A 288 -8.12 -9.93 -15.99
CA ARG A 288 -8.60 -10.66 -14.81
C ARG A 288 -7.53 -10.86 -13.76
N HIS A 289 -6.27 -11.06 -14.18
CA HIS A 289 -5.11 -11.34 -13.34
C HIS A 289 -4.09 -10.21 -13.42
N ILE A 290 -3.12 -10.22 -12.50
CA ILE A 290 -1.92 -9.41 -12.63
C ILE A 290 -1.05 -10.05 -13.71
N LEU A 291 -0.81 -9.34 -14.82
CA LEU A 291 0.05 -9.81 -15.90
C LEU A 291 1.48 -9.34 -15.63
N LEU A 292 2.35 -10.27 -15.26
CA LEU A 292 3.75 -10.01 -14.96
C LEU A 292 4.63 -10.44 -16.14
N PRO A 293 5.69 -9.69 -16.45
CA PRO A 293 6.70 -10.16 -17.38
C PRO A 293 7.59 -11.21 -16.70
N VAL A 294 8.10 -12.15 -17.48
CA VAL A 294 9.22 -13.00 -17.03
C VAL A 294 10.44 -12.10 -16.82
N PRO A 295 11.09 -12.12 -15.63
CA PRO A 295 12.27 -11.31 -15.36
C PRO A 295 13.41 -11.64 -16.35
N THR A 296 14.06 -10.61 -16.85
CA THR A 296 15.26 -10.72 -17.71
C THR A 296 16.45 -10.03 -17.04
N ALA A 297 17.63 -10.13 -17.63
CA ALA A 297 18.82 -9.39 -17.19
C ALA A 297 18.59 -7.87 -17.14
N LEU A 298 17.63 -7.34 -17.92
CA LEU A 298 17.25 -5.93 -17.93
C LEU A 298 16.27 -5.53 -16.81
N GLY A 299 15.85 -6.46 -15.94
CA GLY A 299 14.98 -6.24 -14.79
C GLY A 299 13.59 -6.89 -14.91
N LYS A 300 12.69 -6.51 -13.98
CA LYS A 300 11.35 -7.12 -13.85
C LYS A 300 10.34 -6.71 -14.95
N GLY A 301 10.65 -5.69 -15.75
CA GLY A 301 9.79 -5.24 -16.85
C GLY A 301 8.52 -4.49 -16.41
N VAL A 302 7.61 -4.31 -17.38
CA VAL A 302 6.31 -3.60 -17.21
C VAL A 302 5.21 -4.63 -17.02
N LEU A 303 4.33 -4.37 -16.07
CA LEU A 303 3.16 -5.19 -15.76
C LEU A 303 1.85 -4.48 -16.16
N VAL A 304 0.78 -5.27 -16.30
CA VAL A 304 -0.60 -4.79 -16.31
C VAL A 304 -1.29 -5.38 -15.09
N ALA A 305 -1.95 -4.56 -14.30
CA ALA A 305 -2.63 -5.04 -13.08
C ALA A 305 -3.98 -4.35 -12.88
N PRO A 306 -5.04 -5.09 -12.55
CA PRO A 306 -6.25 -4.47 -12.00
C PRO A 306 -5.96 -3.82 -10.64
N THR A 307 -6.84 -2.94 -10.20
CA THR A 307 -6.81 -2.35 -8.86
C THR A 307 -8.13 -2.62 -8.14
N VAL A 308 -8.09 -2.60 -6.81
CA VAL A 308 -9.32 -2.72 -6.00
C VAL A 308 -10.35 -1.61 -6.28
N TYR A 309 -9.94 -0.55 -6.95
CA TYR A 309 -10.81 0.56 -7.34
C TYR A 309 -11.49 0.38 -8.70
N GLY A 310 -11.28 -0.77 -9.35
CA GLY A 310 -11.79 -1.05 -10.69
C GLY A 310 -10.95 -0.46 -11.84
N ASN A 311 -9.92 0.32 -11.56
CA ASN A 311 -8.99 0.81 -12.58
C ASN A 311 -7.99 -0.28 -13.02
N VAL A 312 -7.30 -0.05 -14.14
CA VAL A 312 -6.19 -0.89 -14.60
C VAL A 312 -4.90 -0.06 -14.64
N LEU A 313 -3.82 -0.62 -14.12
CA LEU A 313 -2.48 -0.02 -14.13
C LEU A 313 -1.63 -0.62 -15.24
N LEU A 314 -0.86 0.23 -15.92
CA LEU A 314 0.23 -0.15 -16.82
C LEU A 314 1.52 0.51 -16.32
N GLY A 315 2.53 -0.29 -16.05
CA GLY A 315 3.83 0.18 -15.54
C GLY A 315 4.43 -0.86 -14.58
N PRO A 316 5.41 -0.48 -13.77
CA PRO A 316 6.13 0.79 -13.79
C PRO A 316 7.31 0.81 -14.79
N THR A 317 7.83 2.01 -15.07
CA THR A 317 9.19 2.15 -15.59
C THR A 317 10.23 1.87 -14.50
N ALA A 318 11.52 1.83 -14.85
CA ALA A 318 12.62 1.73 -13.90
C ALA A 318 13.77 2.62 -14.38
N GLU A 319 14.02 3.72 -13.68
CA GLU A 319 15.03 4.72 -14.00
C GLU A 319 15.67 5.24 -12.72
N ASP A 320 16.98 5.11 -12.62
CA ASP A 320 17.74 5.61 -11.46
C ASP A 320 17.99 7.11 -11.63
N LEU A 321 17.76 7.85 -10.55
CA LEU A 321 17.86 9.31 -10.52
C LEU A 321 18.76 9.77 -9.38
N ALA A 322 19.28 10.99 -9.50
CA ALA A 322 20.01 11.64 -8.42
C ALA A 322 19.09 12.41 -7.46
N ASP A 323 18.01 13.01 -7.96
CA ASP A 323 17.10 13.83 -7.17
C ASP A 323 16.00 12.98 -6.52
N LYS A 324 16.01 12.90 -5.21
CA LYS A 324 15.01 12.21 -4.37
C LYS A 324 13.61 12.86 -4.40
N ARG A 325 13.45 14.00 -5.10
CA ARG A 325 12.18 14.74 -5.26
C ARG A 325 11.59 14.62 -6.66
N ALA A 326 12.29 14.00 -7.60
CA ALA A 326 11.89 13.91 -9.02
C ALA A 326 10.73 12.93 -9.24
N THR A 327 9.54 13.27 -8.76
CA THR A 327 8.31 12.47 -8.89
C THR A 327 7.49 12.79 -10.14
N GLY A 328 8.01 13.63 -11.04
CA GLY A 328 7.35 13.93 -12.31
C GLY A 328 7.44 12.78 -13.31
N SER A 329 6.39 12.60 -14.12
CA SER A 329 6.41 11.73 -15.28
C SER A 329 7.08 12.40 -16.48
N THR A 330 7.62 11.62 -17.41
CA THR A 330 8.27 12.10 -18.63
C THR A 330 7.57 11.55 -19.89
N ALA A 331 7.59 12.31 -20.97
CA ALA A 331 6.99 11.88 -22.24
C ALA A 331 7.58 10.54 -22.72
N ASP A 332 8.90 10.41 -22.72
CA ASP A 332 9.60 9.19 -23.14
C ASP A 332 9.25 7.97 -22.28
N GLY A 333 9.17 8.16 -20.95
CA GLY A 333 8.78 7.10 -20.03
C GLY A 333 7.35 6.61 -20.27
N LEU A 334 6.42 7.53 -20.52
CA LEU A 334 5.02 7.20 -20.80
C LEU A 334 4.86 6.55 -22.18
N GLU A 335 5.58 7.02 -23.22
CA GLU A 335 5.55 6.38 -24.54
C GLU A 335 6.16 4.98 -24.49
N GLY A 336 7.26 4.79 -23.75
CA GLY A 336 7.83 3.47 -23.51
C GLY A 336 6.86 2.51 -22.83
N LEU A 337 6.02 3.00 -21.89
CA LEU A 337 4.95 2.19 -21.29
C LEU A 337 3.87 1.84 -22.34
N ARG A 338 3.44 2.81 -23.16
CA ARG A 338 2.44 2.56 -24.20
C ARG A 338 2.91 1.53 -25.21
N ALA A 339 4.18 1.60 -25.65
CA ALA A 339 4.76 0.63 -26.56
C ALA A 339 4.74 -0.80 -25.99
N LYS A 340 5.08 -0.97 -24.69
CA LYS A 340 5.01 -2.27 -24.02
C LYS A 340 3.57 -2.72 -23.77
N GLY A 341 2.69 -1.81 -23.40
CA GLY A 341 1.26 -2.08 -23.19
C GLY A 341 0.59 -2.61 -24.46
N ARG A 342 0.97 -2.07 -25.63
CA ARG A 342 0.47 -2.52 -26.95
C ARG A 342 0.77 -4.00 -27.23
N ARG A 343 1.89 -4.51 -26.70
CA ARG A 343 2.24 -5.94 -26.79
C ARG A 343 1.46 -6.78 -25.78
N ILE A 344 1.34 -6.31 -24.53
CA ILE A 344 0.77 -7.11 -23.42
C ILE A 344 -0.74 -7.19 -23.52
N LEU A 345 -1.40 -6.05 -23.68
CA LEU A 345 -2.85 -5.92 -23.67
C LEU A 345 -3.26 -4.79 -24.63
N PRO A 346 -3.28 -5.05 -25.96
CA PRO A 346 -3.43 -3.98 -26.96
C PRO A 346 -4.71 -3.15 -26.77
N GLY A 347 -5.85 -3.77 -26.47
CA GLY A 347 -7.12 -3.07 -26.25
C GLY A 347 -7.10 -2.11 -25.06
N LEU A 348 -6.14 -2.24 -24.13
CA LEU A 348 -6.00 -1.32 -23.01
C LEU A 348 -5.67 0.12 -23.48
N LEU A 349 -4.98 0.25 -24.60
CA LEU A 349 -4.55 1.56 -25.10
C LEU A 349 -5.65 2.35 -25.82
N ASP A 350 -6.79 1.70 -26.08
CA ASP A 350 -7.99 2.33 -26.60
C ASP A 350 -8.85 2.93 -25.48
N GLU A 351 -8.55 2.56 -24.21
CA GLU A 351 -9.24 3.05 -23.04
C GLU A 351 -8.67 4.40 -22.54
N GLU A 352 -9.53 5.15 -21.85
CA GLU A 352 -9.16 6.45 -21.30
C GLU A 352 -8.17 6.35 -20.13
N VAL A 353 -7.14 7.18 -20.15
CA VAL A 353 -6.22 7.36 -19.01
C VAL A 353 -6.82 8.37 -18.03
N THR A 354 -7.11 7.93 -16.81
CA THR A 354 -7.67 8.77 -15.75
C THR A 354 -6.61 9.40 -14.86
N ALA A 355 -5.41 8.83 -14.79
CA ALA A 355 -4.32 9.39 -14.01
C ALA A 355 -2.96 8.91 -14.53
N VAL A 356 -1.95 9.76 -14.31
CA VAL A 356 -0.54 9.45 -14.50
C VAL A 356 0.18 9.81 -13.21
N TYR A 357 1.06 8.94 -12.74
CA TYR A 357 1.89 9.25 -11.59
C TYR A 357 3.25 8.54 -11.66
N ALA A 358 4.19 9.04 -10.87
CA ALA A 358 5.46 8.36 -10.66
C ALA A 358 5.74 8.19 -9.16
N GLY A 359 6.33 7.07 -8.81
CA GLY A 359 6.82 6.77 -7.47
C GLY A 359 8.33 6.55 -7.49
N LEU A 360 9.00 6.92 -6.40
CA LEU A 360 10.43 6.69 -6.22
C LEU A 360 10.63 5.53 -5.24
N ARG A 361 11.28 4.46 -5.70
CA ARG A 361 11.70 3.35 -4.84
C ARG A 361 13.02 3.72 -4.16
N ALA A 362 13.17 3.42 -2.87
CA ALA A 362 14.40 3.60 -2.12
C ALA A 362 15.39 2.46 -2.42
N ALA A 363 15.91 2.41 -3.66
CA ALA A 363 16.93 1.45 -4.06
C ALA A 363 18.27 1.80 -3.42
N THR A 364 19.08 0.78 -3.17
CA THR A 364 20.46 0.92 -2.70
C THR A 364 21.37 0.05 -3.58
N GLU A 365 22.67 0.16 -3.40
CA GLU A 365 23.67 -0.72 -4.01
C GLU A 365 23.55 -2.19 -3.55
N HIS A 366 22.76 -2.46 -2.49
CA HIS A 366 22.53 -3.80 -1.98
C HIS A 366 21.25 -4.41 -2.57
N GLU A 367 21.26 -5.72 -2.76
CA GLU A 367 20.11 -6.46 -3.30
C GLU A 367 19.03 -6.77 -2.25
N ASP A 368 19.36 -6.74 -0.96
CA ASP A 368 18.46 -7.06 0.16
C ASP A 368 18.13 -5.84 1.00
N TYR A 369 17.16 -5.97 1.90
CA TYR A 369 16.82 -4.95 2.90
C TYR A 369 18.00 -4.64 3.81
N ARG A 370 18.14 -3.38 4.16
CA ARG A 370 19.16 -2.89 5.11
C ARG A 370 18.47 -2.52 6.42
N ILE A 371 18.21 -3.56 7.23
CA ILE A 371 17.59 -3.40 8.56
C ILE A 371 18.59 -3.88 9.60
N SER A 372 19.09 -2.97 10.43
CA SER A 372 20.10 -3.25 11.43
C SER A 372 19.90 -2.45 12.71
N ALA A 373 20.26 -3.06 13.84
CA ALA A 373 20.30 -2.39 15.13
C ALA A 373 21.73 -1.92 15.44
N HIS A 374 21.83 -0.78 16.14
CA HIS A 374 23.04 -0.14 16.61
C HIS A 374 22.89 0.15 18.11
N PRO A 375 23.09 -0.89 18.95
CA PRO A 375 22.80 -0.80 20.39
C PRO A 375 23.56 0.31 21.10
N GLU A 376 24.80 0.57 20.67
CA GLU A 376 25.68 1.62 21.21
C GLU A 376 25.13 3.04 21.02
N GLN A 377 24.23 3.22 20.06
CA GLN A 377 23.52 4.47 19.81
C GLN A 377 22.04 4.39 20.13
N ALA A 378 21.52 3.29 20.68
CA ALA A 378 20.07 3.06 20.84
C ALA A 378 19.29 3.38 19.54
N TYR A 379 19.77 2.83 18.40
CA TYR A 379 19.32 3.20 17.07
C TYR A 379 19.03 1.97 16.22
N VAL A 380 17.97 2.06 15.38
CA VAL A 380 17.65 1.04 14.38
C VAL A 380 17.46 1.70 13.01
N THR A 381 18.22 1.25 12.02
CA THR A 381 18.07 1.62 10.61
C THR A 381 17.07 0.69 9.93
N VAL A 382 16.16 1.27 9.12
CA VAL A 382 15.26 0.54 8.22
C VAL A 382 15.39 1.14 6.82
N GLY A 383 16.33 0.63 6.05
CA GLY A 383 16.69 1.11 4.71
C GLY A 383 16.58 0.02 3.64
N GLY A 384 16.76 0.39 2.37
CA GLY A 384 16.76 -0.54 1.25
C GLY A 384 15.41 -1.20 0.94
N ILE A 385 14.31 -0.64 1.45
CA ILE A 385 12.96 -1.16 1.19
C ILE A 385 12.50 -0.66 -0.19
N ARG A 386 12.78 -1.45 -1.22
CA ARG A 386 12.62 -1.04 -2.63
C ARG A 386 11.15 -1.04 -3.11
N SER A 387 10.53 -2.20 -3.23
CA SER A 387 9.21 -2.35 -3.88
C SER A 387 8.20 -3.19 -3.10
N THR A 388 8.63 -3.99 -2.14
CA THR A 388 7.80 -4.97 -1.41
C THR A 388 7.40 -4.49 -0.01
N GLY A 389 7.70 -3.22 0.32
CA GLY A 389 7.47 -2.64 1.65
C GLY A 389 6.01 -2.63 2.11
N LEU A 390 5.05 -2.52 1.18
CA LEU A 390 3.62 -2.62 1.51
C LEU A 390 3.31 -4.00 2.11
N THR A 391 3.65 -5.04 1.38
CA THR A 391 3.43 -6.44 1.80
C THR A 391 4.20 -6.77 3.08
N ALA A 392 5.48 -6.42 3.13
CA ALA A 392 6.39 -6.77 4.22
C ALA A 392 6.18 -5.94 5.50
N SER A 393 5.37 -4.86 5.46
CA SER A 393 5.31 -3.83 6.50
C SER A 393 5.12 -4.35 7.93
N LEU A 394 4.18 -5.27 8.15
CA LEU A 394 3.92 -5.85 9.47
C LEU A 394 5.03 -6.80 9.93
N ALA A 395 5.63 -7.56 9.02
CA ALA A 395 6.76 -8.41 9.34
C ALA A 395 8.04 -7.59 9.61
N ILE A 396 8.27 -6.50 8.87
CA ILE A 396 9.32 -5.52 9.17
C ILE A 396 9.10 -4.94 10.57
N ALA A 397 7.89 -4.53 10.90
CA ALA A 397 7.57 -3.98 12.22
C ALA A 397 7.87 -4.97 13.35
N ALA A 398 7.45 -6.23 13.20
CA ALA A 398 7.77 -7.27 14.16
C ALA A 398 9.29 -7.55 14.25
N HIS A 399 10.00 -7.52 13.12
CA HIS A 399 11.45 -7.68 13.09
C HIS A 399 12.16 -6.53 13.82
N VAL A 400 11.79 -5.28 13.55
CA VAL A 400 12.33 -4.09 14.23
C VAL A 400 12.08 -4.12 15.74
N THR A 401 10.86 -4.53 16.15
CA THR A 401 10.54 -4.68 17.58
C THR A 401 11.45 -5.70 18.27
N ARG A 402 11.74 -6.83 17.60
CA ARG A 402 12.73 -7.82 18.12
C ARG A 402 14.14 -7.25 18.20
N LEU A 403 14.55 -6.47 17.21
CA LEU A 403 15.88 -5.82 17.23
C LEU A 403 15.99 -4.83 18.39
N LEU A 404 14.96 -4.02 18.64
CA LEU A 404 14.93 -3.07 19.76
C LEU A 404 15.02 -3.78 21.11
N ALA A 405 14.24 -4.84 21.31
CA ALA A 405 14.29 -5.65 22.53
C ALA A 405 15.67 -6.32 22.72
N GLY A 406 16.21 -6.92 21.65
CA GLY A 406 17.53 -7.55 21.69
C GLY A 406 18.68 -6.57 21.90
N SER A 407 18.44 -5.28 21.66
CA SER A 407 19.41 -4.19 21.89
C SER A 407 19.26 -3.49 23.24
N GLY A 408 18.28 -3.89 24.05
CA GLY A 408 18.13 -3.40 25.43
C GLY A 408 16.96 -2.44 25.66
N LEU A 409 16.07 -2.23 24.69
CA LEU A 409 14.80 -1.54 24.96
C LEU A 409 13.91 -2.47 25.79
N ASP A 410 13.52 -2.05 27.00
CA ASP A 410 12.50 -2.73 27.79
C ASP A 410 11.12 -2.47 27.16
N LEU A 411 10.58 -3.51 26.54
CA LEU A 411 9.26 -3.44 25.93
C LEU A 411 8.13 -3.66 26.95
N GLY A 412 8.41 -4.22 28.13
CA GLY A 412 7.38 -4.62 29.10
C GLY A 412 6.30 -5.54 28.49
N PRO A 413 5.16 -5.70 29.16
CA PRO A 413 4.06 -6.52 28.64
C PRO A 413 3.41 -5.90 27.41
N ALA A 414 3.04 -6.76 26.44
CA ALA A 414 2.27 -6.35 25.27
C ALA A 414 0.77 -6.47 25.55
N GLU A 415 0.00 -5.47 25.13
CA GLU A 415 -1.45 -5.45 25.18
C GLU A 415 -2.07 -5.61 23.78
N GLU A 416 -3.35 -5.99 23.74
CA GLU A 416 -4.12 -5.95 22.51
C GLU A 416 -4.47 -4.50 22.17
N LEU A 417 -4.31 -4.17 20.88
CA LEU A 417 -4.65 -2.84 20.38
C LEU A 417 -6.16 -2.70 20.23
N GLU A 418 -6.67 -1.49 20.51
CA GLU A 418 -8.03 -1.14 20.15
C GLU A 418 -8.22 -1.38 18.63
N PRO A 419 -9.26 -2.16 18.24
CA PRO A 419 -9.48 -2.48 16.83
C PRO A 419 -9.92 -1.25 16.05
N VAL A 420 -9.55 -1.21 14.77
CA VAL A 420 -10.00 -0.17 13.84
C VAL A 420 -10.78 -0.79 12.69
N ARG A 421 -11.76 -0.05 12.20
CA ARG A 421 -12.48 -0.37 10.96
C ARG A 421 -12.26 0.75 9.97
N MET A 422 -11.93 0.36 8.75
CA MET A 422 -11.62 1.31 7.68
C MET A 422 -12.77 1.38 6.67
N PRO A 423 -12.96 2.55 6.03
CA PRO A 423 -13.95 2.67 4.96
C PRO A 423 -13.54 1.80 3.77
N ASN A 424 -14.54 1.16 3.13
CA ASN A 424 -14.30 0.43 1.90
C ASN A 424 -14.16 1.39 0.71
N LEU A 425 -13.01 1.35 0.05
CA LEU A 425 -12.75 2.07 -1.20
C LEU A 425 -12.78 1.14 -2.44
N GLY A 426 -12.95 -0.17 -2.24
CA GLY A 426 -12.95 -1.18 -3.29
C GLY A 426 -14.30 -1.34 -3.98
N GLU A 427 -14.29 -1.69 -5.26
CA GLU A 427 -15.50 -1.91 -6.06
C GLU A 427 -16.08 -3.32 -5.87
N ALA A 428 -15.28 -4.30 -5.44
CA ALA A 428 -15.73 -5.68 -5.23
C ALA A 428 -16.64 -5.85 -4.00
N PHE A 429 -16.78 -4.82 -3.17
CA PHE A 429 -17.57 -4.84 -1.95
C PHE A 429 -18.58 -3.70 -1.93
N PRO A 430 -19.77 -3.87 -1.29
CA PRO A 430 -20.79 -2.83 -1.23
C PRO A 430 -20.24 -1.51 -0.65
N ARG A 431 -20.37 -0.45 -1.44
CA ARG A 431 -20.04 0.93 -1.05
C ARG A 431 -21.20 1.56 -0.26
N PRO A 432 -20.99 2.62 0.52
CA PRO A 432 -22.05 3.25 1.34
C PRO A 432 -23.33 3.58 0.58
N TYR A 433 -23.26 4.09 -0.65
CA TYR A 433 -24.42 4.39 -1.48
C TYR A 433 -25.25 3.17 -1.91
N GLN A 434 -24.71 1.97 -1.76
CA GLN A 434 -25.38 0.69 -2.08
C GLN A 434 -26.00 0.02 -0.84
N ARG A 435 -25.96 0.68 0.31
CA ARG A 435 -26.38 0.13 1.60
C ARG A 435 -27.63 0.83 2.13
N PRO A 436 -28.84 0.32 1.83
CA PRO A 436 -30.10 0.96 2.24
C PRO A 436 -30.21 1.19 3.75
N GLU A 437 -29.70 0.25 4.55
CA GLU A 437 -29.69 0.36 6.01
C GLU A 437 -28.82 1.51 6.51
N LEU A 438 -27.70 1.78 5.84
CA LEU A 438 -26.82 2.89 6.17
C LEU A 438 -27.46 4.24 5.78
N ILE A 439 -28.08 4.31 4.60
CA ILE A 439 -28.78 5.50 4.10
C ILE A 439 -29.99 5.81 4.96
N ALA A 440 -30.71 4.80 5.43
CA ALA A 440 -31.85 4.99 6.33
C ALA A 440 -31.42 5.54 7.70
N ALA A 441 -30.26 5.12 8.19
CA ALA A 441 -29.69 5.61 9.45
C ALA A 441 -29.11 7.03 9.31
N ASP A 442 -28.51 7.34 8.16
CA ASP A 442 -27.93 8.65 7.85
C ASP A 442 -28.05 8.96 6.35
N PRO A 443 -28.98 9.88 5.96
CA PRO A 443 -29.22 10.24 4.55
C PRO A 443 -28.00 10.82 3.80
N GLU A 444 -26.97 11.28 4.51
CA GLU A 444 -25.73 11.78 3.92
C GLU A 444 -25.03 10.70 3.05
N TYR A 445 -25.21 9.42 3.39
CA TYR A 445 -24.68 8.29 2.59
C TYR A 445 -25.52 8.01 1.31
N GLY A 446 -26.70 8.62 1.19
CA GLY A 446 -27.50 8.59 -0.05
C GLY A 446 -27.20 9.76 -1.00
N THR A 447 -26.47 10.78 -0.54
CA THR A 447 -26.20 12.00 -1.31
C THR A 447 -24.85 11.87 -2.04
N LEU A 448 -24.87 11.57 -3.35
CA LEU A 448 -23.67 11.49 -4.17
C LEU A 448 -23.09 12.88 -4.44
N VAL A 449 -21.81 13.07 -4.16
CA VAL A 449 -21.02 14.28 -4.45
C VAL A 449 -20.10 14.04 -5.65
N CYS A 450 -19.39 12.91 -5.68
CA CYS A 450 -18.54 12.53 -6.81
C CYS A 450 -19.20 11.39 -7.60
N HIS A 451 -19.77 11.70 -8.75
CA HIS A 451 -20.53 10.73 -9.56
C HIS A 451 -19.60 9.69 -10.24
N CYS A 452 -18.41 10.08 -10.72
CA CYS A 452 -17.48 9.14 -11.36
C CYS A 452 -17.01 8.03 -10.40
N GLU A 453 -16.75 8.38 -9.15
CA GLU A 453 -16.28 7.49 -8.09
C GLU A 453 -17.39 7.09 -7.11
N ARG A 454 -18.61 7.62 -7.31
CA ARG A 454 -19.79 7.33 -6.49
C ARG A 454 -19.55 7.55 -4.99
N VAL A 455 -18.87 8.68 -4.67
CA VAL A 455 -18.57 9.07 -3.30
C VAL A 455 -19.68 9.93 -2.75
N THR A 456 -20.14 9.58 -1.56
CA THR A 456 -21.24 10.25 -0.86
C THR A 456 -20.73 11.39 0.03
N ARG A 457 -21.65 12.26 0.43
CA ARG A 457 -21.36 13.34 1.38
C ARG A 457 -20.99 12.79 2.77
N GLY A 458 -21.63 11.70 3.19
CA GLY A 458 -21.29 10.99 4.43
C GLY A 458 -19.83 10.49 4.44
N GLU A 459 -19.34 9.88 3.33
CA GLU A 459 -17.94 9.44 3.25
C GLU A 459 -16.94 10.61 3.35
N ILE A 460 -17.28 11.77 2.75
CA ILE A 460 -16.42 12.96 2.84
C ILE A 460 -16.40 13.51 4.27
N ARG A 461 -17.56 13.65 4.91
CA ARG A 461 -17.68 14.07 6.32
C ARG A 461 -16.86 13.16 7.23
N ASP A 462 -17.01 11.84 7.12
CA ASP A 462 -16.34 10.87 7.96
C ASP A 462 -14.80 10.94 7.80
N ALA A 463 -14.32 11.19 6.58
CA ALA A 463 -12.90 11.41 6.35
C ALA A 463 -12.37 12.68 7.02
N LEU A 464 -13.19 13.75 7.06
CA LEU A 464 -12.81 15.03 7.67
C LEU A 464 -12.84 14.98 9.21
N THR A 465 -13.65 14.10 9.80
CA THR A 465 -13.79 13.93 11.26
C THR A 465 -13.04 12.71 11.80
N ALA A 466 -12.25 12.03 10.95
CA ALA A 466 -11.48 10.84 11.34
C ALA A 466 -10.37 11.19 12.34
N THR A 467 -9.85 10.19 13.06
CA THR A 467 -8.68 10.31 13.96
C THR A 467 -7.50 11.02 13.32
N ILE A 468 -7.27 10.78 12.01
CA ILE A 468 -6.25 11.48 11.21
C ILE A 468 -6.97 12.11 10.01
N PRO A 469 -7.53 13.31 10.14
CA PRO A 469 -8.19 13.99 9.04
C PRO A 469 -7.19 14.34 7.92
N PRO A 470 -7.62 14.46 6.67
CA PRO A 470 -6.75 14.86 5.57
C PRO A 470 -6.28 16.31 5.74
N ALA A 471 -5.01 16.58 5.43
CA ALA A 471 -4.47 17.95 5.44
C ALA A 471 -4.90 18.78 4.22
N GLY A 472 -5.29 18.12 3.13
CA GLY A 472 -5.68 18.79 1.89
C GLY A 472 -6.54 17.89 1.00
N LEU A 473 -6.95 18.44 -0.15
CA LEU A 473 -7.80 17.73 -1.11
C LEU A 473 -7.16 16.45 -1.67
N ASP A 474 -5.83 16.36 -1.75
CA ASP A 474 -5.13 15.14 -2.16
C ASP A 474 -5.23 14.05 -1.08
N GLY A 475 -5.11 14.44 0.19
CA GLY A 475 -5.36 13.56 1.34
C GLY A 475 -6.81 13.06 1.38
N LEU A 476 -7.78 13.93 1.12
CA LEU A 476 -9.21 13.57 1.03
C LEU A 476 -9.45 12.58 -0.12
N ARG A 477 -8.84 12.81 -1.29
CA ARG A 477 -8.92 11.91 -2.45
C ARG A 477 -8.45 10.50 -2.09
N ARG A 478 -7.36 10.36 -1.35
CA ARG A 478 -6.84 9.04 -0.91
C ARG A 478 -7.75 8.35 0.12
N ARG A 479 -8.54 9.10 0.89
CA ARG A 479 -9.46 8.56 1.92
C ARG A 479 -10.84 8.21 1.38
N THR A 480 -11.26 8.83 0.26
CA THR A 480 -12.63 8.70 -0.26
C THR A 480 -12.71 8.32 -1.73
N ARG A 481 -11.66 8.54 -2.51
CA ARG A 481 -11.65 8.51 -3.98
C ARG A 481 -12.33 9.73 -4.64
N ALA A 482 -12.90 10.67 -3.91
CA ALA A 482 -13.47 11.88 -4.50
C ALA A 482 -12.44 12.58 -5.42
N ARG A 483 -12.85 12.97 -6.64
CA ARG A 483 -12.02 13.59 -7.69
C ARG A 483 -10.99 12.64 -8.33
N ALA A 484 -11.09 11.32 -8.14
CA ALA A 484 -10.13 10.36 -8.73
C ALA A 484 -10.60 9.75 -10.06
N GLY A 485 -11.86 9.91 -10.44
CA GLY A 485 -12.41 9.34 -11.66
C GLY A 485 -12.14 10.18 -12.90
N ARG A 486 -12.66 9.76 -14.05
CA ARG A 486 -12.39 10.29 -15.39
C ARG A 486 -12.51 11.80 -15.54
N CYS A 487 -13.44 12.46 -14.84
CA CYS A 487 -13.60 13.92 -14.92
C CYS A 487 -12.56 14.71 -14.10
N GLN A 488 -11.69 14.04 -13.33
CA GLN A 488 -10.63 14.65 -12.51
C GLN A 488 -11.13 15.81 -11.62
N GLY A 489 -12.36 15.70 -11.16
CA GLY A 489 -13.00 16.73 -10.32
C GLY A 489 -13.69 17.85 -11.08
N PHE A 490 -13.78 17.80 -12.41
CA PHE A 490 -14.47 18.84 -13.19
C PHE A 490 -15.91 19.07 -12.70
N HIS A 491 -16.67 17.99 -12.45
CA HIS A 491 -18.04 18.09 -11.96
C HIS A 491 -18.16 18.28 -10.45
N CYS A 492 -17.32 17.61 -9.66
CA CYS A 492 -17.46 17.59 -8.21
C CYS A 492 -16.49 18.52 -7.47
N GLY A 493 -15.52 19.13 -8.17
CA GLY A 493 -14.41 19.85 -7.53
C GLY A 493 -14.84 21.01 -6.64
N ALA A 494 -15.83 21.81 -7.06
CA ALA A 494 -16.35 22.92 -6.27
C ALA A 494 -17.05 22.42 -4.99
N ALA A 495 -17.96 21.45 -5.13
CA ALA A 495 -18.68 20.88 -3.98
C ALA A 495 -17.76 20.16 -3.00
N VAL A 496 -16.76 19.39 -3.49
CA VAL A 496 -15.77 18.73 -2.64
C VAL A 496 -14.91 19.75 -1.89
N ARG A 497 -14.51 20.85 -2.54
CA ARG A 497 -13.75 21.92 -1.90
C ARG A 497 -14.56 22.62 -0.82
N GLU A 498 -15.82 22.96 -1.10
CA GLU A 498 -16.72 23.59 -0.13
C GLU A 498 -16.92 22.71 1.12
N LEU A 499 -17.15 21.40 0.93
CA LEU A 499 -17.26 20.46 2.04
C LEU A 499 -15.96 20.34 2.83
N PHE A 500 -14.81 20.35 2.13
CA PHE A 500 -13.51 20.31 2.77
C PHE A 500 -13.26 21.56 3.63
N GLU A 501 -13.52 22.76 3.11
CA GLU A 501 -13.32 24.03 3.82
C GLU A 501 -14.27 24.18 5.02
N LYS A 502 -15.53 23.74 4.89
CA LYS A 502 -16.51 23.75 6.00
C LYS A 502 -16.22 22.70 7.08
N GLY A 503 -15.54 21.62 6.74
CA GLY A 503 -15.19 20.54 7.67
C GLY A 503 -13.81 20.70 8.33
N GLN A 504 -13.06 21.77 8.03
CA GLN A 504 -11.83 22.09 8.75
C GLN A 504 -12.21 22.72 10.12
N PRO A 505 -11.53 22.32 11.21
CA PRO A 505 -11.78 22.83 12.56
C PRO A 505 -11.46 24.32 12.70
#